data_c80b543ce9ce63890bf37cebcc95045f
#
_entry.id   c80b543ce9ce63890bf37cebcc95045f
#
_cell.length_a   1.000
_cell.length_b   1.000
_cell.length_c   1.000
_cell.angle_alpha   90.00
_cell.angle_beta   90.00
_cell.angle_gamma   90.00
#
_symmetry.space_group_name_H-M   'P 1'
#
loop_
_entity.id
_entity.type
_entity.pdbx_description
1 polymer ?
#
loop_
_entity_poly.entity_id
_entity_poly.type
_entity_poly.pdbx_seq_one_letter_code
_entity_poly.pdbx_strand_id
1 'polypeptide(L)'
;MVKALQDKIVLLLLASLFLTACESKKEVTDALFVTLKTEQTGISFSNDLAYDNKFNLFKYMYFYNGSGVGAADFNNDGLTDLFFGSNQHNNKLLR
;
A
#
# COMPACT_ATOMS: atom_id res chain seq x y z
N MET A 1 17.50 -42.79 27.91
CA MET A 1 18.06 -42.25 26.65
C MET A 1 17.04 -42.25 25.50
N VAL A 2 16.32 -43.33 25.26
CA VAL A 2 15.36 -43.44 24.13
C VAL A 2 14.20 -42.44 24.23
N LYS A 3 13.63 -42.22 25.42
CA LYS A 3 12.51 -41.31 25.66
C LYS A 3 12.86 -39.84 25.35
N ALA A 4 14.05 -39.39 25.77
CA ALA A 4 14.51 -38.03 25.50
C ALA A 4 14.81 -37.79 24.02
N LEU A 5 15.16 -38.82 23.26
CA LEU A 5 15.33 -38.74 21.81
C LEU A 5 13.96 -38.67 21.10
N GLN A 6 13.00 -39.43 21.59
CA GLN A 6 11.63 -39.44 21.08
C GLN A 6 10.93 -38.08 21.26
N ASP A 7 11.10 -37.46 22.43
CA ASP A 7 10.55 -36.12 22.72
C ASP A 7 11.14 -35.03 21.80
N LYS A 8 12.44 -35.13 21.51
CA LYS A 8 13.11 -34.19 20.56
C LYS A 8 12.64 -34.38 19.12
N ILE A 9 12.38 -35.62 18.69
CA ILE A 9 11.86 -35.90 17.35
C ILE A 9 10.43 -35.38 17.20
N VAL A 10 9.57 -35.56 18.20
CA VAL A 10 8.21 -35.04 18.23
C VAL A 10 8.20 -33.51 18.18
N LEU A 11 9.09 -32.85 18.92
CA LEU A 11 9.23 -31.39 18.92
C LEU A 11 9.67 -30.85 17.53
N LEU A 12 10.61 -31.54 16.88
CA LEU A 12 11.06 -31.21 15.52
C LEU A 12 9.97 -31.40 14.48
N LEU A 13 9.14 -32.43 14.57
CA LEU A 13 8.01 -32.67 13.71
C LEU A 13 6.91 -31.62 13.90
N LEU A 14 6.63 -31.23 15.14
CA LEU A 14 5.71 -30.13 15.43
C LEU A 14 6.22 -28.79 14.90
N ALA A 15 7.50 -28.49 15.04
CA ALA A 15 8.10 -27.26 14.51
C ALA A 15 8.05 -27.20 12.96
N SER A 16 8.20 -28.35 12.28
CA SER A 16 8.12 -28.40 10.80
C SER A 16 6.70 -28.13 10.27
N LEU A 17 5.65 -28.45 11.02
CA LEU A 17 4.27 -28.16 10.65
C LEU A 17 3.98 -26.64 10.59
N PHE A 18 4.65 -25.84 11.41
CA PHE A 18 4.47 -24.39 11.42
C PHE A 18 5.16 -23.68 10.24
N LEU A 19 6.11 -24.33 9.56
CA LEU A 19 6.83 -23.74 8.43
C LEU A 19 6.08 -23.84 7.11
N THR A 20 5.02 -24.64 7.02
CA THR A 20 4.23 -24.82 5.78
C THR A 20 3.00 -23.91 5.68
N ALA A 21 2.75 -23.05 6.68
CA ALA A 21 1.59 -22.17 6.74
C ALA A 21 1.77 -20.86 5.92
N CYS A 22 2.69 -20.83 4.95
CA CYS A 22 2.79 -19.69 4.03
C CYS A 22 1.81 -19.92 2.88
N GLU A 23 0.59 -19.43 3.02
CA GLU A 23 -0.38 -19.38 1.93
C GLU A 23 0.11 -18.42 0.86
N SER A 24 0.46 -18.94 -0.29
CA SER A 24 0.70 -18.16 -1.50
C SER A 24 -0.61 -17.43 -1.86
N LYS A 25 -0.60 -16.10 -1.83
CA LYS A 25 -1.71 -15.27 -2.31
C LYS A 25 -2.07 -15.70 -3.73
N LYS A 26 -3.21 -16.35 -3.89
CA LYS A 26 -3.78 -16.67 -5.19
C LYS A 26 -4.08 -15.34 -5.89
N GLU A 27 -3.44 -15.07 -7.02
CA GLU A 27 -3.82 -13.93 -7.85
C GLU A 27 -5.29 -14.11 -8.26
N VAL A 28 -6.11 -13.15 -7.88
CA VAL A 28 -7.53 -13.12 -8.29
C VAL A 28 -7.54 -12.65 -9.74
N THR A 29 -7.61 -13.61 -10.68
CA THR A 29 -7.58 -13.34 -12.13
C THR A 29 -8.84 -12.67 -12.66
N ASP A 30 -9.87 -12.50 -11.83
CA ASP A 30 -11.18 -11.93 -12.18
C ASP A 30 -11.45 -10.60 -11.44
N ALA A 31 -10.40 -9.88 -11.04
CA ALA A 31 -10.54 -8.61 -10.36
C ALA A 31 -10.97 -7.51 -11.35
N LEU A 32 -12.07 -6.79 -11.04
CA LEU A 32 -12.53 -5.62 -11.82
C LEU A 32 -11.49 -4.48 -11.80
N PHE A 33 -10.65 -4.42 -10.77
CA PHE A 33 -9.59 -3.42 -10.63
C PHE A 33 -8.27 -4.11 -10.28
N VAL A 34 -7.21 -3.65 -10.90
CA VAL A 34 -5.85 -4.11 -10.65
C VAL A 34 -5.02 -2.95 -10.12
N THR A 35 -4.32 -3.17 -9.00
CA THR A 35 -3.37 -2.18 -8.48
C THR A 35 -2.10 -2.21 -9.32
N LEU A 36 -1.83 -1.13 -10.02
CA LEU A 36 -0.59 -0.95 -10.77
C LEU A 36 0.52 -0.45 -9.84
N LYS A 37 1.71 -0.98 -10.02
CA LYS A 37 2.90 -0.54 -9.27
C LYS A 37 3.53 0.71 -9.90
N THR A 38 4.29 1.46 -9.09
CA THR A 38 5.02 2.65 -9.54
C THR A 38 5.93 2.37 -10.73
N GLU A 39 6.57 1.18 -10.78
CA GLU A 39 7.44 0.78 -11.88
C GLU A 39 6.70 0.62 -13.21
N GLN A 40 5.40 0.34 -13.17
CA GLN A 40 4.55 0.19 -14.35
C GLN A 40 3.95 1.53 -14.81
N THR A 41 3.67 2.43 -13.88
CA THR A 41 2.98 3.69 -14.15
C THR A 41 3.90 4.90 -14.18
N GLY A 42 5.09 4.81 -13.59
CA GLY A 42 5.98 5.96 -13.35
C GLY A 42 5.44 6.94 -12.28
N ILE A 43 4.29 6.65 -11.67
CA ILE A 43 3.67 7.52 -10.67
C ILE A 43 4.27 7.26 -9.30
N SER A 44 4.92 8.28 -8.73
CA SER A 44 5.54 8.24 -7.40
C SER A 44 4.97 9.30 -6.45
N PHE A 45 3.71 9.70 -6.66
CA PHE A 45 3.04 10.66 -5.79
C PHE A 45 2.55 9.99 -4.51
N SER A 46 2.81 10.63 -3.37
CA SER A 46 2.25 10.28 -2.07
C SER A 46 1.72 11.54 -1.38
N ASN A 47 0.52 11.45 -0.82
CA ASN A 47 -0.08 12.53 -0.03
C ASN A 47 0.22 12.31 1.45
N ASP A 48 1.50 12.34 1.82
CA ASP A 48 1.97 12.11 3.18
C ASP A 48 1.52 13.24 4.10
N LEU A 49 1.08 12.88 5.29
CA LEU A 49 0.64 13.81 6.32
C LEU A 49 1.63 13.82 7.48
N ALA A 50 2.13 15.01 7.81
CA ALA A 50 2.91 15.26 9.00
C ALA A 50 2.03 15.95 10.04
N TYR A 51 1.93 15.38 11.24
CA TYR A 51 1.19 15.98 12.35
C TYR A 51 2.15 16.54 13.40
N ASP A 52 1.75 17.64 14.00
CA ASP A 52 2.46 18.28 15.10
C ASP A 52 1.48 18.83 16.14
N ASN A 53 1.99 19.53 17.15
CA ASN A 53 1.16 20.15 18.20
C ASN A 53 0.25 21.27 17.69
N LYS A 54 0.48 21.81 16.50
CA LYS A 54 -0.30 22.90 15.90
C LYS A 54 -1.30 22.39 14.88
N PHE A 55 -0.92 21.32 14.13
CA PHE A 55 -1.74 20.75 13.07
C PHE A 55 -1.87 19.25 13.24
N ASN A 56 -3.03 18.81 13.74
CA ASN A 56 -3.35 17.41 14.02
C ASN A 56 -4.88 17.21 14.04
N LEU A 57 -5.33 15.97 14.16
CA LEU A 57 -6.74 15.60 14.17
C LEU A 57 -7.57 16.33 15.22
N PHE A 58 -7.02 16.61 16.42
CA PHE A 58 -7.74 17.27 17.48
C PHE A 58 -8.01 18.77 17.21
N LYS A 59 -7.17 19.39 16.39
CA LYS A 59 -7.30 20.80 16.00
C LYS A 59 -7.97 20.99 14.65
N TYR A 60 -7.87 19.98 13.78
CA TYR A 60 -8.46 19.97 12.45
C TYR A 60 -9.10 18.62 12.17
N MET A 61 -10.41 18.53 12.32
CA MET A 61 -11.19 17.29 12.22
C MET A 61 -11.02 16.59 10.85
N TYR A 62 -10.75 17.34 9.80
CA TYR A 62 -10.60 16.83 8.43
C TYR A 62 -9.14 16.47 8.08
N PHE A 63 -8.28 16.31 9.09
CA PHE A 63 -6.85 16.07 8.91
C PHE A 63 -6.55 14.86 8.00
N TYR A 64 -7.34 13.79 8.12
CA TYR A 64 -7.18 12.56 7.36
C TYR A 64 -8.09 12.43 6.13
N ASN A 65 -8.81 13.47 5.74
CA ASN A 65 -9.78 13.36 4.63
C ASN A 65 -9.13 13.18 3.25
N GLY A 66 -7.82 13.34 3.16
CA GLY A 66 -7.12 13.21 1.90
C GLY A 66 -7.36 14.41 0.98
N SER A 67 -7.05 14.22 -0.28
CA SER A 67 -7.23 15.20 -1.34
C SER A 67 -7.82 14.55 -2.59
N GLY A 68 -8.03 15.31 -3.63
CA GLY A 68 -8.67 14.84 -4.87
C GLY A 68 -7.67 14.48 -5.97
N VAL A 69 -8.18 13.69 -6.92
CA VAL A 69 -7.49 13.42 -8.19
C VAL A 69 -8.41 13.89 -9.33
N GLY A 70 -7.85 14.65 -10.27
CA GLY A 70 -8.51 15.04 -11.51
C GLY A 70 -7.86 14.38 -12.72
N ALA A 71 -8.64 14.03 -13.73
CA ALA A 71 -8.15 13.48 -14.98
C ALA A 71 -8.72 14.31 -16.14
N ALA A 72 -7.85 14.89 -16.95
CA ALA A 72 -8.20 15.66 -18.15
C ALA A 72 -6.96 15.83 -19.02
N ASP A 73 -7.15 16.17 -20.28
CA ASP A 73 -6.09 16.66 -21.16
C ASP A 73 -5.88 18.16 -20.89
N PHE A 74 -4.90 18.50 -20.05
CA PHE A 74 -4.66 19.88 -19.63
C PHE A 74 -3.81 20.67 -20.62
N ASN A 75 -3.05 19.98 -21.48
CA ASN A 75 -2.17 20.61 -22.47
C ASN A 75 -2.69 20.48 -23.92
N ASN A 76 -3.81 19.79 -24.12
CA ASN A 76 -4.46 19.54 -25.40
C ASN A 76 -3.58 18.75 -26.39
N ASP A 77 -2.87 17.72 -25.88
CA ASP A 77 -2.06 16.81 -26.69
C ASP A 77 -2.80 15.51 -27.08
N GLY A 78 -4.03 15.35 -26.62
CA GLY A 78 -4.89 14.18 -26.86
C GLY A 78 -4.67 13.04 -25.86
N LEU A 79 -3.79 13.21 -24.88
CA LEU A 79 -3.55 12.25 -23.80
C LEU A 79 -4.23 12.72 -22.52
N THR A 80 -4.56 11.78 -21.65
CA THR A 80 -5.14 12.12 -20.35
C THR A 80 -4.04 12.37 -19.33
N ASP A 81 -3.97 13.59 -18.82
CA ASP A 81 -3.13 13.97 -17.69
C ASP A 81 -3.81 13.66 -16.35
N LEU A 82 -3.03 13.47 -15.30
CA LEU A 82 -3.51 13.25 -13.95
C LEU A 82 -3.04 14.36 -13.02
N PHE A 83 -4.00 15.06 -12.41
CA PHE A 83 -3.73 16.07 -11.40
C PHE A 83 -4.01 15.50 -10.00
N PHE A 84 -2.99 15.52 -9.13
CA PHE A 84 -3.09 15.09 -7.74
C PHE A 84 -3.07 16.32 -6.82
N GLY A 85 -4.14 16.49 -6.05
CA GLY A 85 -4.14 17.43 -4.93
C GLY A 85 -3.33 16.90 -3.77
N SER A 86 -2.75 17.80 -2.97
CA SER A 86 -2.03 17.46 -1.75
C SER A 86 -2.53 18.30 -0.58
N ASN A 87 -2.55 17.73 0.63
CA ASN A 87 -3.00 18.42 1.84
C ASN A 87 -1.92 19.34 2.41
N GLN A 88 -0.67 18.91 2.39
CA GLN A 88 0.44 19.61 3.04
C GLN A 88 1.63 19.89 2.12
N HIS A 89 1.67 19.27 0.95
CA HIS A 89 2.74 19.42 -0.02
C HIS A 89 2.23 20.09 -1.31
N ASN A 90 3.10 20.27 -2.27
CA ASN A 90 2.71 20.78 -3.58
C ASN A 90 1.83 19.77 -4.32
N ASN A 91 0.81 20.27 -5.01
CA ASN A 91 0.04 19.49 -5.96
C ASN A 91 0.95 18.98 -7.09
N LYS A 92 0.57 17.87 -7.73
CA LYS A 92 1.35 17.29 -8.81
C LYS A 92 0.48 17.08 -10.06
N LEU A 93 0.97 17.55 -11.18
CA LEU A 93 0.43 17.23 -12.50
C LEU A 93 1.39 16.24 -13.18
N LEU A 94 0.83 15.15 -13.66
CA LEU A 94 1.53 14.11 -14.46
C LEU A 94 0.97 14.15 -15.87
N ARG A 95 1.86 14.22 -16.83
CA ARG A 95 1.59 14.27 -18.27
C ARG A 95 2.24 13.09 -18.96
#